data_351d71a483dd207e42be2c7581207205
#
_entry.id   351d71a483dd207e42be2c7581207205
#
_cell.length_a   1.000
_cell.length_b   1.000
_cell.length_c   1.000
_cell.angle_alpha   90.00
_cell.angle_beta   90.00
_cell.angle_gamma   90.00
#
_symmetry.space_group_name_H-M   'P 1'
#
loop_
_entity.id
_entity.type
_entity.pdbx_description
1 polymer ?
#
loop_
_entity_poly.entity_id
_entity_poly.type
_entity_poly.pdbx_seq_one_letter_code
_entity_poly.pdbx_strand_id
1 'polypeptide(L)'
;IKVKTDLDIDVNVDQQYEHYISGFTIPKDVKVEGKTDMIGGNAHVLFDFFPFKQSSFHLTAGAYFGKDKVVSLYNKEDGALKVINQANQILINEGIANPNTHKNMIGLDLGDFFLTPDQNGNVDATLKVSKFRPYVGLGFGRPVPMKHRFTCNFDLGVQFWGTPEVYLRDNKLEKTTTNSDAGEVLKVISKISVYPSLNVRFVGRIL
;
A
#
# COMPACT_ATOMS: atom_id res chain seq x y z
N ILE A 1 -14.37 0.66 -5.01
CA ILE A 1 -14.60 0.13 -3.66
C ILE A 1 -13.46 0.66 -2.79
N LYS A 2 -13.80 1.43 -1.77
CA LYS A 2 -12.84 1.87 -0.74
C LYS A 2 -12.98 0.90 0.41
N VAL A 3 -11.92 0.20 0.74
CA VAL A 3 -11.86 -0.65 1.92
C VAL A 3 -11.15 0.15 3.00
N LYS A 4 -11.77 0.24 4.16
CA LYS A 4 -11.19 0.82 5.36
C LYS A 4 -10.85 -0.30 6.32
N THR A 5 -9.69 -0.23 6.90
CA THR A 5 -9.22 -1.18 7.91
C THR A 5 -8.60 -0.39 9.05
N ASP A 6 -8.96 -0.73 10.28
CA ASP A 6 -8.30 -0.20 11.48
C ASP A 6 -7.11 -1.12 11.80
N LEU A 7 -5.97 -0.52 12.07
CA LEU A 7 -4.73 -1.20 12.47
C LEU A 7 -4.27 -0.60 13.79
N ASP A 8 -3.95 -1.46 14.76
CA ASP A 8 -3.25 -1.04 15.97
C ASP A 8 -1.74 -1.19 15.70
N ILE A 9 -1.00 -0.10 15.87
CA ILE A 9 0.42 -0.04 15.60
C ILE A 9 1.16 0.31 16.88
N ASP A 10 2.17 -0.48 17.20
CA ASP A 10 3.02 -0.27 18.38
C ASP A 10 3.87 0.99 18.24
N VAL A 11 3.99 1.73 19.33
CA VAL A 11 4.88 2.88 19.45
C VAL A 11 6.17 2.40 20.10
N ASN A 12 7.27 2.52 19.39
CA ASN A 12 8.57 2.13 19.91
C ASN A 12 9.22 3.29 20.66
N VAL A 13 9.54 3.06 21.94
CA VAL A 13 10.28 3.98 22.81
C VAL A 13 11.48 3.22 23.37
N ASP A 14 12.68 3.72 23.14
CA ASP A 14 13.88 3.15 23.74
C ASP A 14 13.95 3.53 25.22
N GLN A 15 13.97 2.51 26.10
CA GLN A 15 13.94 2.67 27.54
C GLN A 15 15.07 3.56 28.09
N GLN A 16 16.22 3.61 27.43
CA GLN A 16 17.35 4.44 27.88
C GLN A 16 17.04 5.96 27.81
N TYR A 17 16.02 6.38 27.06
CA TYR A 17 15.65 7.79 26.91
C TYR A 17 14.37 8.19 27.65
N GLU A 18 13.73 7.25 28.36
CA GLU A 18 12.50 7.52 29.13
C GLU A 18 12.63 8.65 30.14
N HIS A 19 13.82 8.82 30.73
CA HIS A 19 14.04 9.88 31.72
C HIS A 19 13.96 11.29 31.13
N TYR A 20 14.28 11.50 29.84
CA TYR A 20 14.15 12.80 29.17
C TYR A 20 12.72 13.16 28.87
N ILE A 21 11.86 12.15 28.74
CA ILE A 21 10.45 12.29 28.39
C ILE A 21 9.50 11.88 29.52
N SER A 22 10.01 11.79 30.75
CA SER A 22 9.23 11.35 31.92
C SER A 22 7.99 12.18 32.24
N GLY A 23 7.89 13.39 31.68
CA GLY A 23 6.69 14.25 31.76
C GLY A 23 5.59 13.92 30.75
N PHE A 24 5.81 12.96 29.85
CA PHE A 24 4.86 12.60 28.79
C PHE A 24 4.31 11.20 28.98
N THR A 25 3.01 11.05 28.79
CA THR A 25 2.39 9.73 28.70
C THR A 25 2.36 9.31 27.22
N ILE A 26 3.37 8.55 26.80
CA ILE A 26 3.44 8.03 25.43
C ILE A 26 2.47 6.84 25.32
N PRO A 27 1.54 6.84 24.35
CA PRO A 27 0.68 5.69 24.10
C PRO A 27 1.52 4.50 23.61
N LYS A 28 1.19 3.29 24.06
CA LYS A 28 1.88 2.05 23.64
C LYS A 28 1.47 1.61 22.24
N ASP A 29 0.24 1.89 21.89
CA ASP A 29 -0.37 1.55 20.61
C ASP A 29 -1.19 2.73 20.07
N VAL A 30 -1.29 2.83 18.77
CA VAL A 30 -2.06 3.87 18.08
C VAL A 30 -2.92 3.27 17.00
N LYS A 31 -4.17 3.73 16.96
CA LYS A 31 -5.13 3.32 15.93
C LYS A 31 -4.92 4.12 14.66
N VAL A 32 -4.57 3.40 13.61
CA VAL A 32 -4.36 3.94 12.27
C VAL A 32 -5.43 3.42 11.32
N GLU A 33 -6.04 4.31 10.56
CA GLU A 33 -7.00 3.95 9.51
C GLU A 33 -6.27 3.75 8.19
N GLY A 34 -6.34 2.54 7.64
CA GLY A 34 -5.88 2.21 6.30
C GLY A 34 -7.00 2.39 5.28
N LYS A 35 -6.77 3.18 4.24
CA LYS A 35 -7.67 3.32 3.08
C LYS A 35 -7.01 2.75 1.85
N THR A 36 -7.67 1.81 1.16
CA THR A 36 -7.22 1.34 -0.15
C THR A 36 -8.10 1.89 -1.26
N ASP A 37 -7.49 2.39 -2.33
CA ASP A 37 -8.15 2.86 -3.56
C ASP A 37 -7.70 2.03 -4.78
N MET A 38 -7.51 0.72 -4.56
CA MET A 38 -7.02 -0.21 -5.59
C MET A 38 -8.02 -0.47 -6.71
N ILE A 39 -9.32 -0.23 -6.46
CA ILE A 39 -10.40 -0.56 -7.37
C ILE A 39 -11.04 0.72 -7.92
N GLY A 40 -10.81 0.98 -9.19
CA GLY A 40 -11.44 2.07 -9.93
C GLY A 40 -10.46 3.05 -10.57
N GLY A 41 -10.83 3.50 -11.77
CA GLY A 41 -10.07 4.51 -12.52
C GLY A 41 -8.79 4.00 -13.19
N ASN A 42 -8.71 2.70 -13.50
CA ASN A 42 -7.65 2.14 -14.33
C ASN A 42 -8.12 2.01 -15.78
N ALA A 43 -7.37 2.57 -16.71
CA ALA A 43 -7.47 2.23 -18.12
C ALA A 43 -6.58 1.00 -18.40
N HIS A 44 -6.95 0.20 -19.38
CA HIS A 44 -6.13 -0.93 -19.81
C HIS A 44 -6.24 -1.16 -21.32
N VAL A 45 -5.17 -1.70 -21.86
CA VAL A 45 -5.11 -2.21 -23.22
C VAL A 45 -4.61 -3.65 -23.13
N LEU A 46 -5.47 -4.60 -23.50
CA LEU A 46 -5.19 -6.03 -23.40
C LEU A 46 -5.42 -6.66 -24.78
N PHE A 47 -4.56 -7.60 -25.12
CA PHE A 47 -4.59 -8.39 -26.33
C PHE A 47 -4.77 -9.85 -25.98
N ASP A 48 -5.81 -10.49 -26.52
CA ASP A 48 -6.08 -11.91 -26.32
C ASP A 48 -5.57 -12.71 -27.53
N PHE A 49 -4.68 -13.65 -27.28
CA PHE A 49 -4.15 -14.59 -28.26
C PHE A 49 -4.79 -15.96 -28.09
N PHE A 50 -5.43 -16.50 -29.13
CA PHE A 50 -6.10 -17.79 -29.13
C PHE A 50 -5.23 -18.83 -29.84
N PRO A 51 -4.46 -19.66 -29.11
CA PRO A 51 -3.56 -20.63 -29.71
C PRO A 51 -4.32 -21.77 -30.40
N PHE A 52 -5.57 -22.04 -30.00
CA PHE A 52 -6.36 -23.14 -30.50
C PHE A 52 -7.65 -22.66 -31.16
N LYS A 53 -7.84 -22.95 -32.44
CA LYS A 53 -8.99 -22.45 -33.25
C LYS A 53 -10.36 -22.83 -32.68
N GLN A 54 -10.48 -24.00 -32.07
CA GLN A 54 -11.76 -24.53 -31.55
C GLN A 54 -11.93 -24.33 -30.03
N SER A 55 -10.92 -23.81 -29.34
CA SER A 55 -10.95 -23.57 -27.89
C SER A 55 -11.30 -22.13 -27.60
N SER A 56 -11.93 -21.92 -26.46
CA SER A 56 -12.12 -20.58 -25.87
C SER A 56 -10.95 -20.16 -24.97
N PHE A 57 -9.95 -21.03 -24.82
CA PHE A 57 -8.74 -20.69 -24.08
C PHE A 57 -7.94 -19.63 -24.83
N HIS A 58 -7.45 -18.63 -24.08
CA HIS A 58 -6.59 -17.59 -24.63
C HIS A 58 -5.52 -17.17 -23.63
N LEU A 59 -4.46 -16.62 -24.17
CA LEU A 59 -3.41 -15.93 -23.44
C LEU A 59 -3.65 -14.43 -23.58
N THR A 60 -3.63 -13.71 -22.47
CA THR A 60 -3.82 -12.26 -22.48
C THR A 60 -2.52 -11.58 -22.10
N ALA A 61 -2.14 -10.57 -22.86
CA ALA A 61 -1.00 -9.70 -22.56
C ALA A 61 -1.37 -8.24 -22.80
N GLY A 62 -0.79 -7.33 -22.04
CA GLY A 62 -1.04 -5.90 -22.22
C GLY A 62 -0.56 -5.08 -21.05
N ALA A 63 -1.24 -3.97 -20.79
CA ALA A 63 -0.89 -3.08 -19.69
C ALA A 63 -2.11 -2.38 -19.10
N TYR A 64 -2.02 -2.12 -17.81
CA TYR A 64 -2.90 -1.25 -17.05
C TYR A 64 -2.22 0.10 -16.80
N PHE A 65 -3.02 1.15 -16.86
CA PHE A 65 -2.61 2.54 -16.57
C PHE A 65 -3.56 3.07 -15.51
N GLY A 66 -3.03 3.57 -14.41
CA GLY A 66 -3.92 4.02 -13.35
C GLY A 66 -3.22 4.85 -12.29
N LYS A 67 -3.93 5.03 -11.18
CA LYS A 67 -3.42 5.74 -10.02
C LYS A 67 -2.24 4.98 -9.42
N ASP A 68 -1.29 5.73 -8.91
CA ASP A 68 -0.12 5.22 -8.19
C ASP A 68 -0.41 4.92 -6.72
N LYS A 69 -1.30 5.69 -6.09
CA LYS A 69 -1.65 5.52 -4.67
C LYS A 69 -2.52 4.28 -4.47
N VAL A 70 -2.01 3.30 -3.73
CA VAL A 70 -2.68 2.01 -3.49
C VAL A 70 -3.30 1.97 -2.11
N VAL A 71 -2.53 2.39 -1.11
CA VAL A 71 -2.93 2.44 0.30
C VAL A 71 -2.54 3.79 0.86
N SER A 72 -3.42 4.37 1.66
CA SER A 72 -3.12 5.55 2.48
C SER A 72 -3.42 5.23 3.93
N LEU A 73 -2.53 5.61 4.83
CA LEU A 73 -2.59 5.39 6.26
C LEU A 73 -2.70 6.73 6.96
N TYR A 74 -3.68 6.86 7.84
CA TYR A 74 -3.91 8.06 8.65
C TYR A 74 -4.16 7.65 10.09
N ASN A 75 -3.72 8.47 11.06
CA ASN A 75 -4.21 8.28 12.43
C ASN A 75 -5.72 8.54 12.50
N LYS A 76 -6.42 7.71 13.27
CA LYS A 76 -7.90 7.74 13.35
C LYS A 76 -8.41 9.02 14.00
N GLU A 77 -7.71 9.50 14.99
CA GLU A 77 -8.01 10.73 15.72
C GLU A 77 -7.01 11.80 15.36
N ASP A 78 -7.50 12.97 14.96
CA ASP A 78 -6.67 14.12 14.63
C ASP A 78 -5.86 14.56 15.84
N GLY A 79 -4.56 14.74 15.67
CA GLY A 79 -3.65 15.14 16.73
C GLY A 79 -3.33 14.07 17.78
N ALA A 80 -3.74 12.81 17.59
CA ALA A 80 -3.54 11.73 18.57
C ALA A 80 -2.06 11.51 18.94
N LEU A 81 -1.15 11.85 18.02
CA LEU A 81 0.30 11.65 18.20
C LEU A 81 1.06 12.92 18.58
N LYS A 82 0.35 13.97 18.99
CA LYS A 82 0.97 15.25 19.34
C LYS A 82 1.99 15.12 20.48
N VAL A 83 1.71 14.26 21.45
CA VAL A 83 2.62 13.95 22.56
C VAL A 83 3.93 13.35 22.04
N ILE A 84 3.86 12.46 21.07
CA ILE A 84 5.05 11.84 20.43
C ILE A 84 5.88 12.89 19.72
N ASN A 85 5.24 13.82 18.98
CA ASN A 85 5.98 14.91 18.36
C ASN A 85 6.67 15.80 19.38
N GLN A 86 5.99 16.16 20.46
CA GLN A 86 6.58 16.98 21.54
C GLN A 86 7.75 16.29 22.20
N ALA A 87 7.65 14.99 22.51
CA ALA A 87 8.74 14.20 23.05
C ALA A 87 9.94 14.16 22.09
N ASN A 88 9.69 13.95 20.80
CA ASN A 88 10.75 13.99 19.78
C ASN A 88 11.45 15.34 19.71
N GLN A 89 10.73 16.46 19.85
CA GLN A 89 11.36 17.78 19.85
C GLN A 89 12.33 17.95 21.03
N ILE A 90 12.01 17.40 22.21
CA ILE A 90 12.92 17.43 23.37
C ILE A 90 14.17 16.58 23.05
N LEU A 91 14.00 15.36 22.57
CA LEU A 91 15.13 14.49 22.23
C LEU A 91 16.04 15.09 21.14
N ILE A 92 15.47 15.80 20.19
CA ILE A 92 16.24 16.54 19.17
C ILE A 92 17.01 17.71 19.79
N ASN A 93 16.37 18.50 20.64
CA ASN A 93 16.98 19.67 21.28
C ASN A 93 18.12 19.26 22.22
N GLU A 94 18.00 18.11 22.88
CA GLU A 94 19.07 17.52 23.71
C GLU A 94 20.18 16.85 22.89
N GLY A 95 20.06 16.84 21.56
CA GLY A 95 21.04 16.21 20.67
C GLY A 95 21.03 14.67 20.69
N ILE A 96 20.00 14.06 21.26
CA ILE A 96 19.83 12.62 21.40
C ILE A 96 19.26 12.03 20.11
N ALA A 97 18.18 12.62 19.58
CA ALA A 97 17.51 12.16 18.38
C ALA A 97 17.94 12.94 17.14
N ASN A 98 17.99 12.25 16.00
CA ASN A 98 18.35 12.86 14.73
C ASN A 98 17.17 12.76 13.74
N PRO A 99 16.55 13.89 13.35
CA PRO A 99 15.39 13.90 12.46
C PRO A 99 15.71 13.41 11.04
N ASN A 100 16.96 13.52 10.57
CA ASN A 100 17.34 13.12 9.23
C ASN A 100 17.51 11.61 9.07
N THR A 101 17.97 10.95 10.14
CA THR A 101 18.22 9.50 10.14
C THR A 101 17.16 8.73 10.92
N HIS A 102 16.21 9.43 11.56
CA HIS A 102 15.23 8.90 12.52
C HIS A 102 15.82 8.14 13.70
N LYS A 103 17.15 8.24 13.89
CA LYS A 103 17.84 7.60 15.00
C LYS A 103 17.34 8.17 16.32
N ASN A 104 16.98 7.28 17.26
CA ASN A 104 16.49 7.59 18.61
C ASN A 104 15.19 8.43 18.64
N MET A 105 14.43 8.47 17.55
CA MET A 105 13.12 9.09 17.52
C MET A 105 12.04 8.10 17.98
N ILE A 106 10.96 8.66 18.52
CA ILE A 106 9.73 7.92 18.84
C ILE A 106 8.79 7.99 17.66
N GLY A 107 8.23 6.87 17.25
CA GLY A 107 7.32 6.83 16.11
C GLY A 107 6.62 5.49 15.97
N LEU A 108 5.92 5.35 14.86
CA LEU A 108 5.19 4.13 14.50
C LEU A 108 6.10 3.24 13.66
N ASP A 109 6.29 2.01 14.12
CA ASP A 109 7.06 1.01 13.41
C ASP A 109 6.17 0.19 12.50
N LEU A 110 6.40 0.30 11.20
CA LEU A 110 5.69 -0.44 10.16
C LEU A 110 6.63 -1.41 9.43
N GLY A 111 7.46 -2.11 10.17
CA GLY A 111 8.40 -3.09 9.66
C GLY A 111 9.62 -2.45 9.03
N ASP A 112 9.67 -2.37 7.70
CA ASP A 112 10.79 -1.75 6.99
C ASP A 112 10.72 -0.19 7.03
N PHE A 113 9.65 0.40 7.58
CA PHE A 113 9.41 1.84 7.55
C PHE A 113 9.08 2.39 8.93
N PHE A 114 9.69 3.50 9.28
CA PHE A 114 9.48 4.21 10.52
C PHE A 114 8.75 5.53 10.24
N LEU A 115 7.58 5.72 10.85
CA LEU A 115 6.75 6.89 10.65
C LEU A 115 6.77 7.81 11.87
N THR A 116 7.12 9.06 11.65
CA THR A 116 7.07 10.10 12.67
C THR A 116 5.88 11.02 12.45
N PRO A 117 5.15 11.43 13.51
CA PRO A 117 4.06 12.38 13.39
C PRO A 117 4.59 13.79 13.04
N ASP A 118 3.72 14.58 12.45
CA ASP A 118 3.97 16.01 12.22
C ASP A 118 3.76 16.85 13.49
N GLN A 119 3.92 18.17 13.37
CA GLN A 119 3.75 19.11 14.48
C GLN A 119 2.32 19.14 15.04
N ASN A 120 1.33 18.74 14.23
CA ASN A 120 -0.06 18.63 14.65
C ASN A 120 -0.38 17.28 15.29
N GLY A 121 0.57 16.34 15.30
CA GLY A 121 0.38 14.98 15.80
C GLY A 121 -0.32 14.05 14.81
N ASN A 122 -0.15 14.31 13.52
CA ASN A 122 -0.75 13.51 12.46
C ASN A 122 0.30 12.72 11.67
N VAL A 123 -0.08 11.52 11.27
CA VAL A 123 0.65 10.68 10.32
C VAL A 123 -0.18 10.54 9.06
N ASP A 124 0.41 10.86 7.91
CA ASP A 124 -0.14 10.60 6.59
C ASP A 124 0.92 9.86 5.77
N ALA A 125 0.75 8.56 5.67
CA ALA A 125 1.63 7.72 4.88
C ALA A 125 0.88 7.13 3.68
N THR A 126 1.54 7.09 2.53
CA THR A 126 0.96 6.60 1.28
C THR A 126 1.88 5.57 0.65
N LEU A 127 1.32 4.39 0.33
CA LEU A 127 1.99 3.38 -0.48
C LEU A 127 1.68 3.66 -1.95
N LYS A 128 2.73 3.89 -2.74
CA LYS A 128 2.64 4.12 -4.17
C LYS A 128 3.26 2.97 -4.95
N VAL A 129 2.69 2.70 -6.13
CA VAL A 129 3.17 1.71 -7.09
C VAL A 129 3.29 2.37 -8.47
N SER A 130 3.82 1.64 -9.47
CA SER A 130 3.89 2.16 -10.83
C SER A 130 2.51 2.47 -11.40
N LYS A 131 2.38 3.60 -12.09
CA LYS A 131 1.18 3.97 -12.86
C LYS A 131 1.01 3.08 -14.08
N PHE A 132 2.12 2.63 -14.67
CA PHE A 132 2.17 1.70 -15.78
C PHE A 132 2.44 0.30 -15.25
N ARG A 133 1.53 -0.66 -15.54
CA ARG A 133 1.56 -2.00 -14.99
C ARG A 133 1.38 -3.01 -16.13
N PRO A 134 2.46 -3.61 -16.64
CA PRO A 134 2.37 -4.73 -17.54
C PRO A 134 1.50 -5.84 -16.97
N TYR A 135 0.79 -6.54 -17.83
CA TYR A 135 -0.12 -7.62 -17.47
C TYR A 135 0.11 -8.84 -18.35
N VAL A 136 0.08 -10.01 -17.73
CA VAL A 136 -0.02 -11.28 -18.43
C VAL A 136 -1.07 -12.16 -17.74
N GLY A 137 -1.82 -12.91 -18.50
CA GLY A 137 -2.89 -13.75 -17.98
C GLY A 137 -3.27 -14.90 -18.89
N LEU A 138 -4.09 -15.76 -18.33
CA LEU A 138 -4.74 -16.88 -19.00
C LEU A 138 -6.24 -16.67 -18.89
N GLY A 139 -6.98 -16.98 -19.94
CA GLY A 139 -8.43 -16.81 -19.92
C GLY A 139 -9.21 -17.85 -20.67
N PHE A 140 -10.49 -17.88 -20.38
CA PHE A 140 -11.49 -18.68 -21.08
C PHE A 140 -12.67 -17.80 -21.45
N GLY A 141 -13.12 -17.93 -22.68
CA GLY A 141 -14.20 -17.16 -23.26
C GLY A 141 -13.79 -16.59 -24.61
N ARG A 142 -14.74 -16.10 -25.36
CA ARG A 142 -14.48 -15.45 -26.66
C ARG A 142 -14.99 -14.03 -26.65
N PRO A 143 -14.26 -13.06 -27.22
CA PRO A 143 -14.67 -11.66 -27.28
C PRO A 143 -15.94 -11.47 -28.12
N VAL A 144 -16.24 -12.40 -29.04
CA VAL A 144 -17.47 -12.40 -29.81
C VAL A 144 -18.16 -13.75 -29.64
N PRO A 145 -19.42 -13.78 -29.16
CA PRO A 145 -20.21 -15.01 -29.07
C PRO A 145 -20.43 -15.64 -30.44
N MET A 146 -20.05 -16.93 -30.61
CA MET A 146 -20.22 -17.61 -31.91
C MET A 146 -21.57 -18.30 -32.03
N LYS A 147 -22.12 -18.88 -30.98
CA LYS A 147 -23.36 -19.67 -31.00
C LYS A 147 -24.50 -19.04 -30.18
N HIS A 148 -24.21 -18.23 -29.19
CA HIS A 148 -25.18 -17.63 -28.28
C HIS A 148 -25.10 -16.11 -28.35
N ARG A 149 -26.15 -15.41 -27.90
CA ARG A 149 -26.18 -13.95 -27.87
C ARG A 149 -25.26 -13.36 -26.79
N PHE A 150 -24.94 -14.15 -25.73
CA PHE A 150 -24.12 -13.73 -24.61
C PHE A 150 -22.99 -14.72 -24.37
N THR A 151 -21.86 -14.20 -23.95
CA THR A 151 -20.72 -14.99 -23.44
C THR A 151 -20.16 -14.34 -22.18
N CYS A 152 -19.59 -15.18 -21.31
CA CYS A 152 -18.86 -14.74 -20.14
C CYS A 152 -17.39 -15.15 -20.33
N ASN A 153 -16.48 -14.19 -20.15
CA ASN A 153 -15.05 -14.42 -20.22
C ASN A 153 -14.46 -14.28 -18.83
N PHE A 154 -13.54 -15.17 -18.50
CA PHE A 154 -12.79 -15.19 -17.27
C PHE A 154 -11.30 -15.10 -17.60
N ASP A 155 -10.60 -14.15 -16.99
CA ASP A 155 -9.17 -13.99 -17.14
C ASP A 155 -8.53 -13.95 -15.75
N LEU A 156 -7.57 -14.82 -15.53
CA LEU A 156 -6.72 -14.83 -14.35
C LEU A 156 -5.30 -14.48 -14.76
N GLY A 157 -4.72 -13.49 -14.14
CA GLY A 157 -3.38 -13.06 -14.48
C GLY A 157 -2.71 -12.25 -13.38
N VAL A 158 -1.58 -11.67 -13.73
CA VAL A 158 -0.78 -10.85 -12.83
C VAL A 158 -0.44 -9.51 -13.47
N GLN A 159 -0.53 -8.46 -12.68
CA GLN A 159 -0.05 -7.12 -13.00
C GLN A 159 1.31 -6.92 -12.33
N PHE A 160 2.29 -6.43 -13.09
CA PHE A 160 3.60 -6.05 -12.56
C PHE A 160 3.56 -4.56 -12.21
N TRP A 161 3.47 -4.25 -10.93
CA TRP A 161 3.33 -2.88 -10.45
C TRP A 161 4.63 -2.24 -9.95
N GLY A 162 5.74 -2.97 -10.11
CA GLY A 162 7.06 -2.52 -9.68
C GLY A 162 7.26 -2.64 -8.17
N THR A 163 8.34 -2.09 -7.69
CA THR A 163 8.61 -2.06 -6.25
C THR A 163 7.75 -1.00 -5.59
N PRO A 164 6.91 -1.36 -4.61
CA PRO A 164 6.13 -0.39 -3.87
C PRO A 164 7.03 0.59 -3.10
N GLU A 165 6.63 1.85 -3.08
CA GLU A 165 7.33 2.93 -2.41
C GLU A 165 6.42 3.56 -1.35
N VAL A 166 6.95 3.77 -0.15
CA VAL A 166 6.23 4.43 0.94
C VAL A 166 6.62 5.90 0.99
N TYR A 167 5.62 6.76 1.08
CA TYR A 167 5.76 8.20 1.24
C TYR A 167 5.13 8.61 2.55
N LEU A 168 5.84 9.39 3.34
CA LEU A 168 5.29 10.11 4.49
C LEU A 168 5.01 11.55 4.02
N ARG A 169 3.72 11.90 3.92
CA ARG A 169 3.30 13.12 3.24
C ARG A 169 3.76 13.08 1.78
N ASP A 170 4.67 13.92 1.36
CA ASP A 170 5.22 13.92 0.00
C ASP A 170 6.69 13.46 -0.06
N ASN A 171 7.28 13.10 1.08
CA ASN A 171 8.66 12.63 1.16
C ASN A 171 8.72 11.11 1.06
N LYS A 172 9.53 10.61 0.12
CA LYS A 172 9.79 9.18 0.02
C LYS A 172 10.57 8.72 1.25
N LEU A 173 10.06 7.68 1.92
CA LEU A 173 10.76 7.05 3.03
C LEU A 173 11.76 6.02 2.49
N GLU A 174 12.96 6.08 3.01
CA GLU A 174 13.93 5.00 2.84
C GLU A 174 13.65 3.89 3.85
N LYS A 175 14.00 2.66 3.49
CA LYS A 175 13.84 1.52 4.38
C LYS A 175 14.78 1.66 5.57
N THR A 176 14.21 1.67 6.75
CA THR A 176 14.98 1.57 7.99
C THR A 176 15.14 0.09 8.36
N THR A 177 16.36 -0.32 8.63
CA THR A 177 16.68 -1.69 9.10
C THR A 177 16.32 -1.81 10.60
N THR A 178 15.04 -1.86 10.90
CA THR A 178 14.60 -2.09 12.29
C THR A 178 14.01 -3.51 12.35
N ASN A 179 14.52 -4.30 13.30
CA ASN A 179 14.08 -5.68 13.53
C ASN A 179 12.84 -5.69 14.44
N SER A 180 11.71 -5.18 13.98
CA SER A 180 10.46 -5.29 14.73
C SER A 180 9.48 -6.24 14.07
N ASP A 181 8.88 -7.10 14.88
CA ASP A 181 7.94 -8.15 14.44
C ASP A 181 6.57 -7.60 14.00
N ALA A 182 6.24 -6.36 14.36
CA ALA A 182 4.93 -5.75 14.12
C ALA A 182 4.65 -5.40 12.64
N GLY A 183 5.65 -5.43 11.78
CA GLY A 183 5.55 -4.99 10.39
C GLY A 183 5.44 -6.11 9.34
N GLU A 184 5.19 -7.35 9.71
CA GLU A 184 5.22 -8.47 8.76
C GLU A 184 4.29 -8.28 7.55
N VAL A 185 3.09 -7.77 7.75
CA VAL A 185 2.12 -7.57 6.66
C VAL A 185 2.61 -6.51 5.67
N LEU A 186 3.12 -5.38 6.15
CA LEU A 186 3.65 -4.32 5.28
C LEU A 186 4.99 -4.70 4.67
N LYS A 187 5.82 -5.45 5.39
CA LYS A 187 7.07 -6.04 4.88
C LYS A 187 6.81 -7.01 3.73
N VAL A 188 5.73 -7.80 3.81
CA VAL A 188 5.30 -8.66 2.71
C VAL A 188 4.79 -7.83 1.54
N ILE A 189 3.90 -6.87 1.78
CA ILE A 189 3.33 -6.02 0.72
C ILE A 189 4.40 -5.18 0.02
N SER A 190 5.39 -4.65 0.74
CA SER A 190 6.48 -3.86 0.16
C SER A 190 7.44 -4.68 -0.73
N LYS A 191 7.42 -6.01 -0.61
CA LYS A 191 8.21 -6.93 -1.45
C LYS A 191 7.44 -7.49 -2.64
N ILE A 192 6.11 -7.41 -2.62
CA ILE A 192 5.28 -7.93 -3.70
C ILE A 192 5.32 -6.96 -4.88
N SER A 193 6.06 -7.31 -5.92
CA SER A 193 6.12 -6.56 -7.18
C SER A 193 5.03 -6.94 -8.17
N VAL A 194 4.20 -7.92 -7.83
CA VAL A 194 3.13 -8.45 -8.68
C VAL A 194 1.79 -8.48 -7.94
N TYR A 195 0.74 -8.18 -8.65
CA TYR A 195 -0.63 -8.17 -8.14
C TYR A 195 -1.51 -9.15 -8.91
N PRO A 196 -2.11 -10.16 -8.25
CA PRO A 196 -3.03 -11.07 -8.90
C PRO A 196 -4.31 -10.33 -9.31
N SER A 197 -4.81 -10.62 -10.50
CA SER A 197 -5.98 -9.96 -11.07
C SER A 197 -6.92 -11.00 -11.67
N LEU A 198 -8.18 -10.95 -11.26
CA LEU A 198 -9.27 -11.72 -11.84
C LEU A 198 -10.20 -10.75 -12.57
N ASN A 199 -10.35 -10.94 -13.88
CA ASN A 199 -11.27 -10.17 -14.70
C ASN A 199 -12.42 -11.05 -15.14
N VAL A 200 -13.64 -10.53 -15.02
CA VAL A 200 -14.85 -11.16 -15.52
C VAL A 200 -15.52 -10.19 -16.48
N ARG A 201 -15.70 -10.62 -17.74
CA ARG A 201 -16.31 -9.80 -18.79
C ARG A 201 -17.57 -10.47 -19.29
N PHE A 202 -18.66 -9.74 -19.34
CA PHE A 202 -19.89 -10.15 -19.99
C PHE A 202 -19.99 -9.46 -21.33
N VAL A 203 -20.11 -10.25 -22.39
CA VAL A 203 -20.19 -9.74 -23.76
C VAL A 203 -21.49 -10.16 -24.40
N GLY A 204 -22.22 -9.20 -24.93
CA GLY A 204 -23.47 -9.41 -25.67
C GLY A 204 -23.31 -9.06 -27.15
N ARG A 205 -23.85 -9.90 -28.04
CA ARG A 205 -23.97 -9.60 -29.48
C ARG A 205 -25.24 -8.82 -29.71
N ILE A 206 -25.12 -7.64 -30.29
CA ILE A 206 -26.27 -6.74 -30.54
C ILE A 206 -26.99 -7.05 -31.85
N LEU A 207 -26.32 -7.70 -32.79
CA LEU A 207 -26.86 -8.10 -34.12
C LEU A 207 -26.48 -9.52 -34.48
#